data_e70c97ff859c1421e6d31b2876f323fe
#
_entry.id   e70c97ff859c1421e6d31b2876f323fe
#
_cell.length_a   1.000
_cell.length_b   1.000
_cell.length_c   1.000
_cell.angle_alpha   90.00
_cell.angle_beta   90.00
_cell.angle_gamma   90.00
#
_symmetry.space_group_name_H-M   'P 1'
#
loop_
_entity.id
_entity.type
_entity.pdbx_description
1 polymer ?
#
loop_
_entity_poly.entity_id
_entity_poly.type
_entity_poly.pdbx_seq_one_letter_code
_entity_poly.pdbx_strand_id
1 'polypeptide(L)'
;DLALYFSQVLGIDEFSYRLSARDDVKDKWLGTLEQWERAQRALIEALESLGQQYHVGIGEAAFYGPKIDFQVMDAHRREFTNSTVQVDFQLPQKFDLEYVAEDGSRKRPVMVHRGAAGSMERLFAYLLERWAGAFPTRLAPVQGGIIPRTAGPPPSAPAGAGRRSRPSPPPAAAPRRR
;
A
#
# COMPACT_ATOMS: atom_id res chain seq x y z
N ASP A 1 -5.83 -0.85 11.53
CA ASP A 1 -7.18 -0.39 11.08
C ASP A 1 -7.15 0.27 9.70
N LEU A 2 -6.33 1.32 9.45
CA LEU A 2 -6.36 2.03 8.16
C LEU A 2 -5.96 1.15 6.97
N ALA A 3 -4.94 0.29 7.11
CA ALA A 3 -4.52 -0.60 6.05
C ALA A 3 -5.60 -1.64 5.71
N LEU A 4 -6.30 -2.14 6.73
CA LEU A 4 -7.47 -3.02 6.55
C LEU A 4 -8.60 -2.30 5.82
N TYR A 5 -8.95 -1.10 6.27
CA TYR A 5 -9.97 -0.29 5.62
C TYR A 5 -9.62 -0.03 4.15
N PHE A 6 -8.37 0.33 3.89
CA PHE A 6 -7.89 0.59 2.52
C PHE A 6 -7.99 -0.66 1.65
N SER A 7 -7.60 -1.83 2.17
CA SER A 7 -7.73 -3.12 1.48
C SER A 7 -9.18 -3.44 1.15
N GLN A 8 -10.11 -3.23 2.09
CA GLN A 8 -11.55 -3.42 1.88
C GLN A 8 -12.10 -2.51 0.79
N VAL A 9 -11.75 -1.21 0.82
CA VAL A 9 -12.18 -0.24 -0.21
C VAL A 9 -11.69 -0.65 -1.60
N LEU A 10 -10.50 -1.20 -1.71
CA LEU A 10 -9.92 -1.65 -2.98
C LEU A 10 -10.40 -3.06 -3.40
N GLY A 11 -11.11 -3.78 -2.52
CA GLY A 11 -11.51 -5.16 -2.75
C GLY A 11 -10.36 -6.14 -2.66
N ILE A 12 -9.33 -5.83 -1.87
CA ILE A 12 -8.22 -6.72 -1.55
C ILE A 12 -8.62 -7.54 -0.33
N ASP A 13 -9.02 -8.78 -0.51
CA ASP A 13 -9.54 -9.68 0.51
C ASP A 13 -8.55 -10.82 0.86
N GLU A 14 -7.58 -11.09 0.01
CA GLU A 14 -6.53 -12.07 0.24
C GLU A 14 -5.20 -11.38 0.52
N PHE A 15 -4.79 -11.36 1.78
CA PHE A 15 -3.49 -10.84 2.20
C PHE A 15 -3.01 -11.55 3.46
N SER A 16 -1.70 -11.55 3.68
CA SER A 16 -1.05 -12.06 4.87
C SER A 16 -0.23 -10.96 5.55
N TYR A 17 0.07 -11.17 6.84
CA TYR A 17 0.95 -10.25 7.57
C TYR A 17 2.32 -10.90 7.74
N ARG A 18 3.36 -10.13 7.45
CA ARG A 18 4.74 -10.49 7.74
C ARG A 18 5.34 -9.50 8.73
N LEU A 19 5.79 -9.99 9.87
CA LEU A 19 6.66 -9.23 10.76
C LEU A 19 8.08 -9.35 10.24
N SER A 20 8.57 -8.29 9.62
CA SER A 20 9.92 -8.24 9.05
C SER A 20 10.90 -7.80 10.12
N ALA A 21 11.76 -8.72 10.54
CA ALA A 21 12.75 -8.56 11.59
C ALA A 21 14.17 -8.51 11.01
N ARG A 22 15.11 -8.03 11.83
CA ARG A 22 16.55 -8.09 11.51
C ARG A 22 17.08 -9.53 11.54
N ASP A 23 18.16 -9.76 10.82
CA ASP A 23 19.05 -10.91 10.99
C ASP A 23 20.29 -10.54 11.85
N ASP A 24 21.24 -11.46 11.98
CA ASP A 24 22.46 -11.25 12.74
C ASP A 24 23.63 -10.68 11.90
N VAL A 25 23.35 -10.21 10.69
CA VAL A 25 24.37 -9.59 9.82
C VAL A 25 24.83 -8.29 10.46
N LYS A 26 26.11 -8.23 10.81
CA LYS A 26 26.72 -7.03 11.38
C LYS A 26 26.74 -5.90 10.36
N ASP A 27 26.66 -4.67 10.87
CA ASP A 27 26.76 -3.42 10.09
C ASP A 27 25.64 -3.17 9.07
N LYS A 28 24.66 -4.07 8.96
CA LYS A 28 23.47 -3.87 8.13
C LYS A 28 22.41 -3.01 8.83
N TRP A 29 22.35 -3.08 10.16
CA TRP A 29 21.27 -2.54 10.97
C TRP A 29 21.71 -1.37 11.83
N LEU A 30 20.97 -0.27 11.78
CA LEU A 30 21.22 0.89 12.65
C LEU A 30 20.60 0.69 14.03
N GLY A 31 21.22 1.33 15.03
CA GLY A 31 20.74 1.36 16.41
C GLY A 31 21.16 0.18 17.27
N THR A 32 20.66 0.17 18.49
CA THR A 32 20.99 -0.84 19.49
C THR A 32 20.03 -2.02 19.44
N LEU A 33 20.47 -3.19 19.90
CA LEU A 33 19.62 -4.37 19.99
C LEU A 33 18.37 -4.11 20.84
N GLU A 34 18.51 -3.38 21.94
CA GLU A 34 17.41 -3.01 22.83
C GLU A 34 16.33 -2.17 22.09
N GLN A 35 16.73 -1.22 21.24
CA GLN A 35 15.80 -0.45 20.41
C GLN A 35 15.04 -1.36 19.44
N TRP A 36 15.73 -2.32 18.83
CA TRP A 36 15.11 -3.30 17.94
C TRP A 36 14.10 -4.19 18.64
N GLU A 37 14.47 -4.74 19.81
CA GLU A 37 13.57 -5.57 20.62
C GLU A 37 12.33 -4.80 21.06
N ARG A 38 12.50 -3.55 21.50
CA ARG A 38 11.40 -2.66 21.88
C ARG A 38 10.47 -2.38 20.71
N ALA A 39 11.02 -2.04 19.54
CA ALA A 39 10.25 -1.77 18.33
C ALA A 39 9.49 -3.02 17.86
N GLN A 40 10.16 -4.16 17.82
CA GLN A 40 9.56 -5.42 17.40
C GLN A 40 8.43 -5.86 18.35
N ARG A 41 8.63 -5.72 19.66
CA ARG A 41 7.60 -6.01 20.67
C ARG A 41 6.35 -5.16 20.45
N ALA A 42 6.49 -3.86 20.23
CA ALA A 42 5.37 -2.97 19.96
C ALA A 42 4.58 -3.37 18.69
N LEU A 43 5.28 -3.85 17.65
CA LEU A 43 4.61 -4.35 16.44
C LEU A 43 3.89 -5.69 16.67
N ILE A 44 4.46 -6.59 17.47
CA ILE A 44 3.84 -7.85 17.87
C ILE A 44 2.56 -7.57 18.66
N GLU A 45 2.65 -6.75 19.70
CA GLU A 45 1.50 -6.35 20.53
C GLU A 45 0.37 -5.74 19.67
N ALA A 46 0.73 -4.93 18.67
CA ALA A 46 -0.25 -4.37 17.74
C ALA A 46 -0.94 -5.44 16.88
N LEU A 47 -0.23 -6.44 16.36
CA LEU A 47 -0.80 -7.55 15.59
C LEU A 47 -1.69 -8.44 16.47
N GLU A 48 -1.24 -8.77 17.67
CA GLU A 48 -1.98 -9.59 18.64
C GLU A 48 -3.25 -8.90 19.11
N SER A 49 -3.19 -7.59 19.39
CA SER A 49 -4.36 -6.81 19.79
C SER A 49 -5.45 -6.75 18.72
N LEU A 50 -5.08 -6.91 17.46
CA LEU A 50 -6.00 -6.98 16.32
C LEU A 50 -6.40 -8.42 15.98
N GLY A 51 -5.91 -9.42 16.73
CA GLY A 51 -6.18 -10.84 16.48
C GLY A 51 -5.65 -11.34 15.13
N GLN A 52 -4.60 -10.69 14.59
CA GLN A 52 -4.06 -11.02 13.27
C GLN A 52 -2.96 -12.10 13.38
N GLN A 53 -3.08 -13.13 12.54
CA GLN A 53 -2.00 -14.09 12.35
C GLN A 53 -0.91 -13.51 11.46
N TYR A 54 0.34 -13.79 11.79
CA TYR A 54 1.50 -13.32 11.04
C TYR A 54 2.61 -14.35 10.98
N HIS A 55 3.48 -14.24 10.02
CA HIS A 55 4.73 -14.99 9.96
C HIS A 55 5.92 -14.03 10.13
N VAL A 56 7.06 -14.55 10.57
CA VAL A 56 8.27 -13.75 10.78
C VAL A 56 9.21 -13.90 9.59
N GLY A 57 9.56 -12.77 8.95
CA GLY A 57 10.58 -12.68 7.91
C GLY A 57 11.89 -12.16 8.48
N ILE A 58 12.87 -13.05 8.68
CA ILE A 58 14.19 -12.68 9.17
C ILE A 58 15.01 -12.05 8.04
N GLY A 59 15.67 -10.92 8.32
CA GLY A 59 16.48 -10.19 7.35
C GLY A 59 15.69 -9.26 6.42
N GLU A 60 14.36 -9.23 6.53
CA GLU A 60 13.42 -8.48 5.69
C GLU A 60 13.08 -7.09 6.24
N ALA A 61 13.59 -6.73 7.42
CA ALA A 61 13.37 -5.42 8.03
C ALA A 61 13.98 -4.28 7.19
N ALA A 62 13.55 -3.05 7.46
CA ALA A 62 14.29 -1.87 7.01
C ALA A 62 15.57 -1.71 7.85
N PHE A 63 16.63 -1.13 7.28
CA PHE A 63 17.90 -0.98 7.98
C PHE A 63 17.80 -0.15 9.27
N TYR A 64 16.76 0.65 9.43
CA TYR A 64 16.49 1.52 10.57
C TYR A 64 15.47 0.98 11.56
N GLY A 65 14.76 -0.11 11.24
CA GLY A 65 13.77 -0.67 12.16
C GLY A 65 12.94 -1.81 11.59
N PRO A 66 12.27 -2.56 12.47
CA PRO A 66 11.35 -3.62 12.07
C PRO A 66 10.06 -3.05 11.48
N LYS A 67 9.34 -3.89 10.74
CA LYS A 67 8.10 -3.48 10.08
C LYS A 67 7.09 -4.61 10.02
N ILE A 68 5.82 -4.23 9.92
CA ILE A 68 4.72 -5.10 9.50
C ILE A 68 4.50 -4.85 8.01
N ASP A 69 4.63 -5.89 7.20
CA ASP A 69 4.31 -5.87 5.78
C ASP A 69 2.98 -6.56 5.52
N PHE A 70 2.14 -5.92 4.73
CA PHE A 70 0.93 -6.51 4.17
C PHE A 70 1.28 -7.13 2.83
N GLN A 71 1.30 -8.44 2.78
CA GLN A 71 1.63 -9.20 1.59
C GLN A 71 0.36 -9.55 0.84
N VAL A 72 0.32 -9.25 -0.44
CA VAL A 72 -0.76 -9.64 -1.36
C VAL A 72 -0.21 -10.55 -2.45
N MET A 73 -1.09 -11.38 -3.00
CA MET A 73 -0.75 -12.33 -4.06
C MET A 73 -1.25 -11.79 -5.41
N ASP A 74 -0.36 -11.69 -6.40
CA ASP A 74 -0.74 -11.33 -7.77
C ASP A 74 -1.42 -12.49 -8.52
N ALA A 75 -1.90 -12.23 -9.74
CA ALA A 75 -2.53 -13.24 -10.58
C ALA A 75 -1.59 -14.42 -10.94
N HIS A 76 -0.29 -14.23 -10.86
CA HIS A 76 0.74 -15.25 -11.09
C HIS A 76 1.17 -15.98 -9.82
N ARG A 77 0.46 -15.80 -8.70
CA ARG A 77 0.80 -16.38 -7.40
C ARG A 77 2.15 -15.90 -6.83
N ARG A 78 2.58 -14.69 -7.19
CA ARG A 78 3.77 -14.05 -6.61
C ARG A 78 3.34 -13.14 -5.48
N GLU A 79 3.97 -13.32 -4.32
CA GLU A 79 3.73 -12.48 -3.15
C GLU A 79 4.53 -11.18 -3.26
N PHE A 80 3.90 -10.06 -2.93
CA PHE A 80 4.58 -8.77 -2.82
C PHE A 80 3.98 -7.89 -1.72
N THR A 81 4.77 -6.98 -1.18
CA THR A 81 4.34 -6.04 -0.16
C THR A 81 3.51 -4.92 -0.79
N ASN A 82 2.25 -4.80 -0.38
CA ASN A 82 1.35 -3.73 -0.82
C ASN A 82 1.31 -2.55 0.17
N SER A 83 1.36 -2.84 1.47
CA SER A 83 1.31 -1.84 2.53
C SER A 83 2.33 -2.17 3.60
N THR A 84 2.77 -1.18 4.35
CA THR A 84 3.75 -1.38 5.42
C THR A 84 3.55 -0.39 6.56
N VAL A 85 3.87 -0.84 7.78
CA VAL A 85 4.00 0.00 8.97
C VAL A 85 5.36 -0.27 9.58
N GLN A 86 6.17 0.76 9.77
CA GLN A 86 7.56 0.66 10.21
C GLN A 86 7.79 1.52 11.45
N VAL A 87 8.50 1.00 12.44
CA VAL A 87 8.90 1.75 13.64
C VAL A 87 10.35 2.15 13.51
N ASP A 88 10.63 3.45 13.70
CA ASP A 88 11.93 4.04 13.49
C ASP A 88 12.36 4.88 14.69
N PHE A 89 13.44 4.46 15.33
CA PHE A 89 14.12 5.20 16.39
C PHE A 89 15.34 5.98 15.90
N GLN A 90 15.78 5.78 14.66
CA GLN A 90 17.05 6.25 14.13
C GLN A 90 16.93 7.63 13.46
N LEU A 91 15.95 7.82 12.59
CA LEU A 91 15.77 9.11 11.91
C LEU A 91 15.46 10.25 12.88
N PRO A 92 14.64 10.08 13.93
CA PRO A 92 14.47 11.12 14.94
C PRO A 92 15.77 11.54 15.61
N GLN A 93 16.70 10.62 15.85
CA GLN A 93 18.03 10.94 16.38
C GLN A 93 18.88 11.67 15.34
N LYS A 94 18.89 11.18 14.11
CA LYS A 94 19.69 11.73 13.02
C LYS A 94 19.27 13.16 12.63
N PHE A 95 17.98 13.45 12.73
CA PHE A 95 17.43 14.80 12.46
C PHE A 95 17.31 15.69 13.70
N ASP A 96 17.77 15.21 14.85
CA ASP A 96 17.70 15.89 16.14
C ASP A 96 16.29 16.38 16.49
N LEU A 97 15.28 15.55 16.23
CA LEU A 97 13.89 15.86 16.51
C LEU A 97 13.60 15.75 18.01
N GLU A 98 12.91 16.77 18.54
CA GLU A 98 12.45 16.80 19.92
C GLU A 98 10.99 17.26 20.01
N TYR A 99 10.31 16.85 21.08
CA TYR A 99 9.00 17.38 21.45
C TYR A 99 8.98 17.70 22.95
N VAL A 100 8.09 18.59 23.34
CA VAL A 100 7.85 18.93 24.74
C VAL A 100 6.82 17.93 25.28
N ALA A 101 7.21 17.14 26.27
CA ALA A 101 6.34 16.19 26.93
C ALA A 101 5.42 16.89 27.95
N GLU A 102 4.43 16.18 28.48
CA GLU A 102 3.45 16.69 29.46
C GLU A 102 4.12 17.24 30.73
N ASP A 103 5.26 16.67 31.11
CA ASP A 103 6.08 17.10 32.24
C ASP A 103 6.98 18.32 31.93
N GLY A 104 6.85 18.92 30.75
CA GLY A 104 7.65 20.03 30.27
C GLY A 104 9.07 19.65 29.82
N SER A 105 9.49 18.40 29.95
CA SER A 105 10.79 17.93 29.48
C SER A 105 10.83 17.79 27.97
N ARG A 106 12.03 17.94 27.37
CA ARG A 106 12.26 17.64 25.96
C ARG A 106 12.58 16.17 25.80
N LYS A 107 11.83 15.50 24.94
CA LYS A 107 11.99 14.06 24.64
C LYS A 107 12.11 13.83 23.15
N ARG A 108 12.82 12.76 22.78
CA ARG A 108 12.94 12.35 21.39
C ARG A 108 11.71 11.53 20.98
N PRO A 109 11.06 11.90 19.85
CA PRO A 109 9.94 11.12 19.35
C PRO A 109 10.38 9.77 18.78
N VAL A 110 9.43 8.85 18.66
CA VAL A 110 9.53 7.66 17.81
C VAL A 110 8.78 7.96 16.52
N MET A 111 9.35 7.64 15.38
CA MET A 111 8.71 7.83 14.09
C MET A 111 8.04 6.54 13.64
N VAL A 112 6.82 6.65 13.13
CA VAL A 112 6.11 5.55 12.51
C VAL A 112 5.89 5.89 11.05
N HIS A 113 6.57 5.16 10.18
CA HIS A 113 6.36 5.27 8.73
C HIS A 113 5.21 4.36 8.31
N ARG A 114 4.37 4.82 7.43
CA ARG A 114 3.26 4.04 6.90
C ARG A 114 3.10 4.26 5.40
N GLY A 115 3.26 3.18 4.65
CA GLY A 115 2.89 3.11 3.24
C GLY A 115 1.55 2.40 3.09
N ALA A 116 0.48 3.13 2.79
CA ALA A 116 -0.87 2.54 2.72
C ALA A 116 -1.10 1.71 1.44
N ALA A 117 -0.44 2.08 0.35
CA ALA A 117 -0.68 1.51 -0.99
C ALA A 117 0.59 1.06 -1.72
N GLY A 118 1.73 1.05 -1.06
CA GLY A 118 3.02 0.84 -1.71
C GLY A 118 3.30 1.90 -2.79
N SER A 119 3.70 1.49 -4.01
CA SER A 119 3.77 2.41 -5.14
C SER A 119 2.45 2.40 -5.92
N MET A 120 2.07 3.57 -6.45
CA MET A 120 0.83 3.72 -7.23
C MET A 120 0.84 2.84 -8.49
N GLU A 121 1.98 2.70 -9.14
CA GLU A 121 2.14 1.87 -10.34
C GLU A 121 1.89 0.40 -10.03
N ARG A 122 2.42 -0.10 -8.92
CA ARG A 122 2.25 -1.48 -8.49
C ARG A 122 0.82 -1.76 -8.06
N LEU A 123 0.21 -0.84 -7.30
CA LEU A 123 -1.19 -0.94 -6.91
C LEU A 123 -2.09 -0.96 -8.15
N PHE A 124 -1.85 -0.08 -9.10
CA PHE A 124 -2.64 -0.01 -10.33
C PHE A 124 -2.51 -1.30 -11.15
N ALA A 125 -1.30 -1.84 -11.30
CA ALA A 125 -1.07 -3.12 -11.97
C ALA A 125 -1.84 -4.25 -11.28
N TYR A 126 -1.77 -4.34 -9.95
CA TYR A 126 -2.51 -5.32 -9.17
C TYR A 126 -4.03 -5.22 -9.38
N LEU A 127 -4.57 -4.00 -9.33
CA LEU A 127 -6.01 -3.78 -9.55
C LEU A 127 -6.44 -4.13 -10.98
N LEU A 128 -5.61 -3.84 -11.99
CA LEU A 128 -5.86 -4.26 -13.37
C LEU A 128 -5.92 -5.78 -13.50
N GLU A 129 -4.99 -6.49 -12.90
CA GLU A 129 -4.96 -7.96 -12.91
C GLU A 129 -6.18 -8.54 -12.19
N ARG A 130 -6.50 -8.02 -11.00
CA ARG A 130 -7.60 -8.52 -10.18
C ARG A 130 -8.97 -8.33 -10.85
N TRP A 131 -9.20 -7.19 -11.45
CA TRP A 131 -10.48 -6.82 -12.05
C TRP A 131 -10.53 -7.04 -13.57
N ALA A 132 -9.45 -7.53 -14.17
CA ALA A 132 -9.31 -7.69 -15.63
C ALA A 132 -9.79 -6.44 -16.42
N GLY A 133 -9.56 -5.25 -15.86
CA GLY A 133 -9.99 -3.97 -16.41
C GLY A 133 -11.45 -3.59 -16.14
N ALA A 134 -12.29 -4.50 -15.63
CA ALA A 134 -13.68 -4.23 -15.28
C ALA A 134 -13.79 -3.75 -13.82
N PHE A 135 -13.29 -2.56 -13.57
CA PHE A 135 -13.26 -1.98 -12.23
C PHE A 135 -14.65 -1.79 -11.63
N PRO A 136 -14.81 -1.99 -10.31
CA PRO A 136 -15.98 -1.54 -9.59
C PRO A 136 -16.24 -0.04 -9.85
N THR A 137 -17.50 0.37 -9.87
CA THR A 137 -17.88 1.77 -10.19
C THR A 137 -17.05 2.80 -9.41
N ARG A 138 -16.79 2.57 -8.11
CA ARG A 138 -16.01 3.48 -7.26
C ARG A 138 -14.55 3.64 -7.68
N LEU A 139 -13.98 2.67 -8.39
CA LEU A 139 -12.58 2.68 -8.87
C LEU A 139 -12.49 2.96 -10.37
N ALA A 140 -13.61 2.93 -11.07
CA ALA A 140 -13.65 3.14 -12.50
C ALA A 140 -13.33 4.60 -12.86
N PRO A 141 -12.49 4.87 -13.88
CA PRO A 141 -12.22 6.23 -14.34
C PRO A 141 -13.45 6.90 -14.96
N VAL A 142 -14.40 6.09 -15.44
CA VAL A 142 -15.72 6.53 -15.91
C VAL A 142 -16.78 5.77 -15.11
N GLN A 143 -17.45 6.45 -14.20
CA GLN A 143 -18.40 5.85 -13.26
C GLN A 143 -19.80 5.66 -13.83
N GLY A 144 -20.10 6.28 -14.93
CA GLY A 144 -21.37 6.13 -15.61
C GLY A 144 -21.33 6.75 -17.01
N GLY A 145 -22.13 6.23 -17.89
CA GLY A 145 -22.30 6.76 -19.25
C GLY A 145 -23.77 6.80 -19.63
N ILE A 146 -24.21 7.85 -20.33
CA ILE A 146 -25.54 7.96 -20.90
C ILE A 146 -25.45 7.56 -22.36
N ILE A 147 -26.16 6.51 -22.73
CA ILE A 147 -26.26 6.04 -24.11
C ILE A 147 -27.61 6.52 -24.66
N PRO A 148 -27.65 7.52 -25.56
CA PRO A 148 -28.87 7.94 -26.16
C PRO A 148 -29.44 6.84 -27.09
N ARG A 149 -30.72 6.56 -27.00
CA ARG A 149 -31.42 5.57 -27.84
C ARG A 149 -31.70 6.10 -29.25
N THR A 150 -31.62 7.41 -29.44
CA THR A 150 -31.79 8.10 -30.72
C THR A 150 -30.61 8.97 -31.05
N ALA A 151 -30.37 9.34 -32.30
CA ALA A 151 -29.21 10.12 -32.75
C ALA A 151 -29.13 11.57 -32.21
N GLY A 152 -30.11 12.02 -31.41
CA GLY A 152 -30.09 13.33 -30.75
C GLY A 152 -29.72 13.21 -29.25
N PRO A 153 -29.14 14.27 -28.66
CA PRO A 153 -28.89 14.28 -27.21
C PRO A 153 -30.24 14.27 -26.47
N PRO A 154 -30.36 13.50 -25.35
CA PRO A 154 -31.57 13.54 -24.54
C PRO A 154 -31.74 14.95 -23.94
N PRO A 155 -32.97 15.48 -23.87
CA PRO A 155 -33.25 16.85 -23.42
C PRO A 155 -32.89 17.17 -21.98
N SER A 156 -32.44 16.18 -21.20
CA SER A 156 -32.15 16.30 -19.77
C SER A 156 -30.71 15.96 -19.37
N ALA A 157 -29.75 15.87 -20.30
CA ALA A 157 -28.36 15.67 -19.94
C ALA A 157 -27.78 16.95 -19.29
N PRO A 158 -27.21 16.89 -18.06
CA PRO A 158 -26.61 18.07 -17.47
C PRO A 158 -25.48 18.58 -18.37
N ALA A 159 -25.42 19.90 -18.57
CA ALA A 159 -24.34 20.57 -19.29
C ALA A 159 -23.01 20.35 -18.58
N GLY A 160 -22.25 19.33 -18.97
CA GLY A 160 -21.01 18.92 -18.34
C GLY A 160 -20.53 17.51 -18.69
N ALA A 161 -21.38 16.66 -19.27
CA ALA A 161 -20.95 15.38 -19.80
C ALA A 161 -20.17 15.60 -21.11
N GLY A 162 -18.92 16.05 -21.01
CA GLY A 162 -18.04 16.27 -22.14
C GLY A 162 -17.97 15.01 -23.02
N ARG A 163 -18.22 15.12 -24.28
CA ARG A 163 -17.95 14.12 -25.31
C ARG A 163 -16.47 13.75 -25.22
N ARG A 164 -16.14 12.69 -24.49
CA ARG A 164 -14.83 12.07 -24.66
C ARG A 164 -14.91 11.25 -25.95
N SER A 165 -14.17 11.70 -26.95
CA SER A 165 -13.90 10.94 -28.17
C SER A 165 -13.37 9.56 -27.77
N ARG A 166 -13.96 8.49 -28.31
CA ARG A 166 -13.41 7.13 -28.21
C ARG A 166 -11.94 7.19 -28.65
N PRO A 167 -10.99 6.64 -27.89
CA PRO A 167 -9.66 6.43 -28.42
C PRO A 167 -9.79 5.54 -29.65
N SER A 168 -9.13 5.93 -30.73
CA SER A 168 -9.02 5.11 -31.94
C SER A 168 -8.43 3.75 -31.59
N PRO A 169 -8.95 2.63 -32.14
CA PRO A 169 -8.36 1.33 -31.92
C PRO A 169 -6.91 1.35 -32.38
N PRO A 170 -5.98 0.65 -31.69
CA PRO A 170 -4.60 0.56 -32.13
C PRO A 170 -4.53 -0.03 -33.55
N PRO A 171 -3.55 0.38 -34.36
CA PRO A 171 -3.39 -0.16 -35.68
C PRO A 171 -3.17 -1.67 -35.61
N ALA A 172 -3.81 -2.42 -36.50
CA ALA A 172 -3.68 -3.85 -36.61
C ALA A 172 -2.20 -4.23 -36.75
N ALA A 173 -1.74 -5.16 -35.91
CA ALA A 173 -0.36 -5.65 -35.95
C ALA A 173 -0.06 -6.21 -37.36
N ALA A 174 1.01 -5.70 -37.99
CA ALA A 174 1.47 -6.22 -39.25
C ALA A 174 1.84 -7.71 -39.15
N PRO A 175 1.55 -8.54 -40.15
CA PRO A 175 1.86 -9.95 -40.12
C PRO A 175 3.38 -10.16 -40.03
N ARG A 176 3.84 -10.95 -39.06
CA ARG A 176 5.22 -11.37 -38.90
C ARG A 176 5.62 -12.17 -40.15
N ARG A 177 6.57 -11.67 -40.93
CA ARG A 177 7.21 -12.47 -41.98
C ARG A 177 8.01 -13.60 -41.33
N ARG A 178 7.81 -14.82 -41.83
CA ARG A 178 8.61 -15.99 -41.49
C ARG A 178 10.04 -15.84 -42.04
#